data_e61d1e60d4229274f210d74895af15a7
#
_entry.id   e61d1e60d4229274f210d74895af15a7
#
_cell.length_a   1.000
_cell.length_b   1.000
_cell.length_c   1.000
_cell.angle_alpha   90.00
_cell.angle_beta   90.00
_cell.angle_gamma   90.00
#
_symmetry.space_group_name_H-M   'P 1'
#
loop_
_entity.id
_entity.type
_entity.pdbx_description
1 polymer ?
#
loop_
_entity_poly.entity_id
_entity_poly.type
_entity_poly.pdbx_seq_one_letter_code
_entity_poly.pdbx_strand_id
1 'polypeptide(L)'
;NPGIVFVPQSDKLADFLGTLGGSIRATAPATMLTPGIRDHYSRGISTLATTPEVSLLAQADTDARSEHTEGRPVVLTTTGTAFRQNPALSHEVFGPSSLVVVCENEAEIANCLDAMEGQLTATLFATDTDLASTGVDWVALLQQKAGRVLF
;
A
#
# COMPACT_ATOMS: atom_id res chain seq x y z
N ASN A 1 3.00 9.29 2.11
CA ASN A 1 1.94 8.29 1.89
C ASN A 1 2.42 6.92 2.37
N PRO A 2 1.52 6.02 2.81
CA PRO A 2 1.89 4.64 3.12
C PRO A 2 2.26 3.91 1.83
N GLY A 3 3.39 3.20 1.82
CA GLY A 3 3.78 2.36 0.68
C GLY A 3 2.91 1.12 0.55
N ILE A 4 2.53 0.52 1.68
CA ILE A 4 1.69 -0.67 1.74
C ILE A 4 0.54 -0.42 2.73
N VAL A 5 -0.66 -0.86 2.36
CA VAL A 5 -1.87 -0.78 3.18
C VAL A 5 -2.51 -2.16 3.24
N PHE A 6 -2.62 -2.74 4.41
CA PHE A 6 -3.34 -4.00 4.62
C PHE A 6 -4.77 -3.73 5.02
N VAL A 7 -5.71 -4.40 4.38
CA VAL A 7 -7.14 -4.28 4.68
C VAL A 7 -7.78 -5.68 4.75
N PRO A 8 -8.61 -5.96 5.76
CA PRO A 8 -9.36 -7.22 5.81
C PRO A 8 -10.53 -7.20 4.83
N GLN A 9 -10.91 -8.38 4.35
CA GLN A 9 -12.16 -8.56 3.62
C GLN A 9 -13.35 -8.19 4.52
N SER A 10 -14.24 -7.35 4.02
CA SER A 10 -15.45 -6.91 4.72
C SER A 10 -16.51 -6.44 3.73
N ASP A 11 -17.74 -6.26 4.21
CA ASP A 11 -18.84 -5.68 3.45
C ASP A 11 -18.59 -4.21 3.01
N LYS A 12 -17.67 -3.52 3.67
CA LYS A 12 -17.27 -2.13 3.36
C LYS A 12 -16.05 -2.00 2.44
N LEU A 13 -15.41 -3.12 2.11
CA LEU A 13 -14.19 -3.09 1.29
C LEU A 13 -14.41 -2.44 -0.07
N ALA A 14 -15.50 -2.75 -0.74
CA ALA A 14 -15.81 -2.20 -2.05
C ALA A 14 -16.01 -0.67 -2.01
N ASP A 15 -16.67 -0.15 -0.98
CA ASP A 15 -16.86 1.29 -0.77
C ASP A 15 -15.54 1.99 -0.47
N PHE A 16 -14.70 1.37 0.36
CA PHE A 16 -13.35 1.87 0.65
C PHE A 16 -12.49 1.96 -0.62
N LEU A 17 -12.40 0.89 -1.39
CA LEU A 17 -11.62 0.86 -2.63
C LEU A 17 -12.17 1.84 -3.67
N GLY A 18 -13.49 1.96 -3.77
CA GLY A 18 -14.16 2.93 -4.67
C GLY A 18 -13.83 4.37 -4.31
N THR A 19 -13.90 4.72 -3.01
CA THR A 19 -13.58 6.06 -2.50
C THR A 19 -12.10 6.38 -2.68
N LEU A 20 -11.22 5.44 -2.34
CA LEU A 20 -9.77 5.58 -2.55
C LEU A 20 -9.45 5.79 -4.03
N GLY A 21 -10.03 4.95 -4.90
CA GLY A 21 -9.84 5.07 -6.34
C GLY A 21 -10.30 6.41 -6.90
N GLY A 22 -11.45 6.92 -6.45
CA GLY A 22 -11.95 8.25 -6.81
C GLY A 22 -11.00 9.38 -6.39
N SER A 23 -10.50 9.30 -5.15
CA SER A 23 -9.54 10.27 -4.61
C SER A 23 -8.22 10.28 -5.39
N ILE A 24 -7.70 9.11 -5.75
CA ILE A 24 -6.46 9.00 -6.54
C ILE A 24 -6.64 9.58 -7.94
N ARG A 25 -7.76 9.29 -8.62
CA ARG A 25 -8.03 9.87 -9.95
C ARG A 25 -8.05 11.40 -9.93
N ALA A 26 -8.62 11.98 -8.89
CA ALA A 26 -8.71 13.43 -8.71
C ALA A 26 -7.39 14.09 -8.24
N THR A 27 -6.39 13.30 -7.82
CA THR A 27 -5.12 13.84 -7.32
C THR A 27 -4.19 14.20 -8.48
N ALA A 28 -3.74 15.45 -8.52
CA ALA A 28 -2.80 15.90 -9.56
C ALA A 28 -1.40 15.27 -9.36
N PRO A 29 -0.65 15.02 -10.45
CA PRO A 29 0.76 14.70 -10.36
C PRO A 29 1.54 15.80 -9.63
N ALA A 30 2.64 15.40 -8.99
CA ALA A 30 3.50 16.32 -8.26
C ALA A 30 4.97 16.11 -8.60
N THR A 31 5.75 17.20 -8.53
CA THR A 31 7.18 17.17 -8.81
C THR A 31 7.91 16.31 -7.79
N MET A 32 8.68 15.37 -8.26
CA MET A 32 9.56 14.54 -7.46
C MET A 32 10.93 15.21 -7.30
N LEU A 33 11.68 14.79 -6.28
CA LEU A 33 12.91 15.49 -5.87
C LEU A 33 13.96 15.55 -6.98
N THR A 34 14.15 14.49 -7.75
CA THR A 34 15.10 14.43 -8.87
C THR A 34 14.55 13.61 -10.04
N PRO A 35 15.06 13.84 -11.28
CA PRO A 35 14.72 13.00 -12.42
C PRO A 35 15.03 11.52 -12.20
N GLY A 36 16.15 11.20 -11.53
CA GLY A 36 16.51 9.81 -11.23
C GLY A 36 15.50 9.10 -10.31
N ILE A 37 14.97 9.81 -9.32
CA ILE A 37 13.90 9.30 -8.45
C ILE A 37 12.63 9.07 -9.27
N ARG A 38 12.24 10.02 -10.12
CA ARG A 38 11.10 9.87 -11.01
C ARG A 38 11.24 8.64 -11.94
N ASP A 39 12.42 8.44 -12.52
CA ASP A 39 12.69 7.32 -13.42
C ASP A 39 12.65 5.97 -12.68
N HIS A 40 13.18 5.92 -11.45
CA HIS A 40 13.05 4.77 -10.56
C HIS A 40 11.59 4.45 -10.24
N TYR A 41 10.83 5.46 -9.87
CA TYR A 41 9.39 5.36 -9.62
C TYR A 41 8.65 4.78 -10.82
N SER A 42 8.86 5.33 -11.99
CA SER A 42 8.19 4.89 -13.22
C SER A 42 8.49 3.42 -13.55
N ARG A 43 9.76 3.01 -13.41
CA ARG A 43 10.15 1.60 -13.60
C ARG A 43 9.54 0.70 -12.53
N GLY A 44 9.55 1.11 -11.26
CA GLY A 44 8.97 0.35 -10.16
C GLY A 44 7.47 0.10 -10.37
N ILE A 45 6.71 1.14 -10.75
CA ILE A 45 5.29 1.01 -11.06
C ILE A 45 5.06 0.10 -12.27
N SER A 46 5.84 0.23 -13.33
CA SER A 46 5.73 -0.64 -14.51
C SER A 46 5.98 -2.11 -14.14
N THR A 47 6.97 -2.38 -13.29
CA THR A 47 7.26 -3.73 -12.80
C THR A 47 6.11 -4.27 -11.97
N LEU A 48 5.61 -3.51 -10.99
CA LEU A 48 4.48 -3.92 -10.15
C LEU A 48 3.22 -4.19 -10.97
N ALA A 49 2.89 -3.31 -11.92
CA ALA A 49 1.70 -3.44 -12.75
C ALA A 49 1.72 -4.66 -13.70
N THR A 50 2.90 -5.22 -13.96
CA THR A 50 3.07 -6.45 -14.77
C THR A 50 3.29 -7.69 -13.91
N THR A 51 3.36 -7.55 -12.59
CA THR A 51 3.50 -8.67 -11.66
C THR A 51 2.19 -9.47 -11.61
N PRO A 52 2.22 -10.80 -11.71
CA PRO A 52 1.03 -11.63 -11.53
C PRO A 52 0.32 -11.32 -10.21
N GLU A 53 -1.00 -11.41 -10.20
CA GLU A 53 -1.88 -11.14 -9.04
C GLU A 53 -1.84 -9.68 -8.54
N VAL A 54 -1.21 -8.76 -9.28
CA VAL A 54 -1.30 -7.32 -9.02
C VAL A 54 -2.22 -6.67 -10.04
N SER A 55 -3.12 -5.83 -9.57
CA SER A 55 -4.09 -5.13 -10.40
C SER A 55 -4.02 -3.63 -10.16
N LEU A 56 -4.25 -2.84 -11.20
CA LEU A 56 -4.40 -1.39 -11.08
C LEU A 56 -5.77 -1.06 -10.46
N LEU A 57 -5.80 -0.47 -9.27
CA LEU A 57 -7.04 0.07 -8.69
C LEU A 57 -7.39 1.42 -9.31
N ALA A 58 -6.44 2.35 -9.28
CA ALA A 58 -6.61 3.69 -9.83
C ALA A 58 -5.28 4.35 -10.13
N GLN A 59 -5.32 5.28 -11.06
CA GLN A 59 -4.24 6.19 -11.40
C GLN A 59 -4.82 7.59 -11.58
N ALA A 60 -4.07 8.63 -11.28
CA ALA A 60 -4.50 10.01 -11.50
C ALA A 60 -4.98 10.21 -12.95
N ASP A 61 -6.08 10.95 -13.14
CA ASP A 61 -6.62 11.23 -14.49
C ASP A 61 -5.71 12.16 -15.29
N THR A 62 -4.99 13.05 -14.59
CA THR A 62 -4.02 13.95 -15.20
C THR A 62 -2.68 13.25 -15.44
N ASP A 63 -2.13 13.37 -16.63
CA ASP A 63 -0.81 12.83 -16.95
C ASP A 63 0.31 13.63 -16.29
N ALA A 64 1.37 12.94 -15.90
CA ALA A 64 2.57 13.56 -15.38
C ALA A 64 3.39 14.20 -16.51
N ARG A 65 3.88 15.41 -16.28
CA ARG A 65 4.73 16.14 -17.23
C ARG A 65 6.19 15.78 -17.00
N SER A 66 6.81 15.18 -18.01
CA SER A 66 8.20 14.72 -17.92
C SER A 66 9.19 15.85 -17.71
N GLU A 67 8.96 17.00 -18.33
CA GLU A 67 9.78 18.20 -18.21
C GLU A 67 9.74 18.83 -16.80
N HIS A 68 8.71 18.50 -16.01
CA HIS A 68 8.56 18.95 -14.62
C HIS A 68 8.99 17.91 -13.59
N THR A 69 9.55 16.79 -14.02
CA THR A 69 9.95 15.69 -13.15
C THR A 69 8.78 15.17 -12.30
N GLU A 70 7.57 15.17 -12.83
CA GLU A 70 6.37 14.78 -12.11
C GLU A 70 6.23 13.27 -12.00
N GLY A 71 5.74 12.81 -10.83
CA GLY A 71 5.25 11.46 -10.59
C GLY A 71 3.72 11.43 -10.62
N ARG A 72 3.15 10.47 -11.35
CA ARG A 72 1.70 10.27 -11.44
C ARG A 72 1.22 9.40 -10.29
N PRO A 73 0.27 9.85 -9.45
CA PRO A 73 -0.28 9.03 -8.36
C PRO A 73 -0.91 7.73 -8.87
N VAL A 74 -0.59 6.62 -8.19
CA VAL A 74 -1.07 5.29 -8.54
C VAL A 74 -1.38 4.49 -7.27
N VAL A 75 -2.47 3.72 -7.30
CA VAL A 75 -2.74 2.66 -6.31
C VAL A 75 -2.97 1.34 -7.03
N LEU A 76 -2.27 0.34 -6.56
CA LEU A 76 -2.36 -1.05 -7.00
C LEU A 76 -3.00 -1.90 -5.90
N THR A 77 -3.56 -3.04 -6.27
CA THR A 77 -4.11 -4.01 -5.32
C THR A 77 -3.53 -5.39 -5.55
N THR A 78 -3.43 -6.17 -4.49
CA THR A 78 -3.10 -7.60 -4.53
C THR A 78 -3.80 -8.33 -3.38
N THR A 79 -3.69 -9.65 -3.32
CA THR A 79 -4.20 -10.46 -2.20
C THR A 79 -3.11 -10.71 -1.16
N GLY A 80 -3.51 -11.02 0.10
CA GLY A 80 -2.56 -11.40 1.15
C GLY A 80 -1.76 -12.64 0.77
N THR A 81 -2.39 -13.60 0.13
CA THR A 81 -1.73 -14.82 -0.36
C THR A 81 -0.66 -14.50 -1.42
N ALA A 82 -0.97 -13.69 -2.45
CA ALA A 82 0.00 -13.30 -3.47
C ALA A 82 1.15 -12.48 -2.88
N PHE A 83 0.84 -11.58 -1.93
CA PHE A 83 1.84 -10.78 -1.24
C PHE A 83 2.87 -11.65 -0.49
N ARG A 84 2.42 -12.67 0.24
CA ARG A 84 3.30 -13.61 0.95
C ARG A 84 4.11 -14.53 0.02
N GLN A 85 3.56 -14.88 -1.14
CA GLN A 85 4.23 -15.75 -2.11
C GLN A 85 5.27 -15.01 -2.94
N ASN A 86 5.20 -13.67 -3.01
CA ASN A 86 6.12 -12.86 -3.79
C ASN A 86 6.77 -11.77 -2.92
N PRO A 87 7.94 -12.04 -2.31
CA PRO A 87 8.65 -11.07 -1.47
C PRO A 87 8.96 -9.74 -2.16
N ALA A 88 9.03 -9.70 -3.49
CA ALA A 88 9.27 -8.46 -4.23
C ALA A 88 8.14 -7.42 -4.06
N LEU A 89 6.93 -7.86 -3.67
CA LEU A 89 5.80 -6.96 -3.40
C LEU A 89 5.97 -6.16 -2.10
N SER A 90 6.87 -6.57 -1.21
CA SER A 90 7.20 -5.83 0.01
C SER A 90 8.25 -4.73 -0.22
N HIS A 91 8.90 -4.68 -1.38
CA HIS A 91 9.90 -3.67 -1.66
C HIS A 91 9.26 -2.30 -1.92
N GLU A 92 9.87 -1.27 -1.34
CA GLU A 92 9.39 0.10 -1.50
C GLU A 92 9.56 0.58 -2.96
N VAL A 93 8.49 1.14 -3.50
CA VAL A 93 8.55 1.98 -4.70
C VAL A 93 8.41 3.43 -4.27
N PHE A 94 9.57 4.10 -4.16
CA PHE A 94 9.61 5.47 -3.64
C PHE A 94 8.92 6.45 -4.58
N GLY A 95 7.76 6.97 -4.16
CA GLY A 95 6.97 7.92 -4.94
C GLY A 95 5.48 7.93 -4.56
N PRO A 96 4.63 8.57 -5.36
CA PRO A 96 3.20 8.74 -5.07
C PRO A 96 2.40 7.46 -5.40
N SER A 97 2.77 6.34 -4.78
CA SER A 97 2.08 5.06 -4.97
C SER A 97 1.80 4.35 -3.65
N SER A 98 0.81 3.48 -3.68
CA SER A 98 0.52 2.53 -2.60
C SER A 98 0.08 1.19 -3.18
N LEU A 99 0.44 0.10 -2.50
CA LEU A 99 -0.08 -1.23 -2.74
C LEU A 99 -1.10 -1.56 -1.64
N VAL A 100 -2.35 -1.77 -2.01
CA VAL A 100 -3.39 -2.26 -1.09
C VAL A 100 -3.40 -3.77 -1.13
N VAL A 101 -3.10 -4.40 0.00
CA VAL A 101 -3.11 -5.84 0.18
C VAL A 101 -4.43 -6.23 0.84
N VAL A 102 -5.31 -6.88 0.08
CA VAL A 102 -6.58 -7.37 0.57
C VAL A 102 -6.38 -8.75 1.18
N CYS A 103 -6.61 -8.86 2.48
CA CYS A 103 -6.45 -10.09 3.25
C CYS A 103 -7.83 -10.69 3.58
N GLU A 104 -7.94 -12.01 3.61
CA GLU A 104 -9.18 -12.68 3.96
C GLU A 104 -9.67 -12.32 5.38
N ASN A 105 -8.71 -12.12 6.30
CA ASN A 105 -8.99 -11.82 7.70
C ASN A 105 -7.75 -11.20 8.38
N GLU A 106 -7.89 -10.87 9.64
CA GLU A 106 -6.83 -10.28 10.46
C GLU A 106 -5.64 -11.20 10.68
N ALA A 107 -5.85 -12.50 10.75
CA ALA A 107 -4.77 -13.48 10.88
C ALA A 107 -3.89 -13.50 9.61
N GLU A 108 -4.48 -13.33 8.44
CA GLU A 108 -3.71 -13.21 7.20
C GLU A 108 -2.92 -11.90 7.15
N ILE A 109 -3.45 -10.78 7.69
CA ILE A 109 -2.70 -9.53 7.84
C ILE A 109 -1.47 -9.78 8.74
N ALA A 110 -1.65 -10.42 9.88
CA ALA A 110 -0.55 -10.74 10.79
C ALA A 110 0.54 -11.59 10.09
N ASN A 111 0.14 -12.60 9.33
CA ASN A 111 1.05 -13.43 8.55
C ASN A 111 1.80 -12.64 7.45
N CYS A 112 1.14 -11.67 6.82
CA CYS A 112 1.79 -10.77 5.86
C CYS A 112 2.82 -9.88 6.52
N LEU A 113 2.50 -9.31 7.69
CA LEU A 113 3.42 -8.48 8.47
C LEU A 113 4.62 -9.29 8.95
N ASP A 114 4.42 -10.53 9.37
CA ASP A 114 5.52 -11.41 9.79
C ASP A 114 6.50 -11.73 8.65
N ALA A 115 6.01 -11.81 7.43
CA ALA A 115 6.84 -12.04 6.25
C ALA A 115 7.61 -10.80 5.78
N MET A 116 7.25 -9.60 6.28
CA MET A 116 7.92 -8.36 5.90
C MET A 116 9.19 -8.12 6.69
N GLU A 117 10.13 -7.42 6.06
CA GLU A 117 11.27 -6.80 6.75
C GLU A 117 10.80 -5.63 7.65
N GLY A 118 11.71 -5.13 8.51
CA GLY A 118 11.43 -4.00 9.38
C GLY A 118 11.10 -2.72 8.61
N GLN A 119 10.18 -1.93 9.15
CA GLN A 119 9.70 -0.68 8.56
C GLN A 119 10.07 0.51 9.45
N LEU A 120 10.16 1.71 8.88
CA LEU A 120 10.38 2.92 9.67
C LEU A 120 9.17 3.26 10.53
N THR A 121 7.98 3.15 9.96
CA THR A 121 6.72 3.49 10.62
C THR A 121 5.63 2.51 10.27
N ALA A 122 4.74 2.27 11.21
CA ALA A 122 3.47 1.59 10.99
C ALA A 122 2.34 2.40 11.63
N THR A 123 1.18 2.43 10.99
CA THR A 123 -0.03 3.05 11.53
C THR A 123 -1.14 2.00 11.57
N LEU A 124 -1.80 1.89 12.70
CA LEU A 124 -2.98 1.05 12.88
C LEU A 124 -4.24 1.93 12.96
N PHE A 125 -5.18 1.71 12.07
CA PHE A 125 -6.53 2.28 12.12
C PHE A 125 -7.50 1.20 12.58
N ALA A 126 -7.91 1.26 13.82
CA ALA A 126 -8.83 0.32 14.44
C ALA A 126 -9.66 1.03 15.50
N THR A 127 -10.88 0.56 15.74
CA THR A 127 -11.68 0.97 16.90
C THR A 127 -11.34 0.10 18.10
N ASP A 128 -11.71 0.55 19.31
CA ASP A 128 -11.57 -0.26 20.53
C ASP A 128 -12.28 -1.61 20.41
N THR A 129 -13.41 -1.64 19.70
CA THR A 129 -14.17 -2.88 19.43
C THR A 129 -13.37 -3.81 18.52
N ASP A 130 -12.73 -3.30 17.48
CA ASP A 130 -11.88 -4.11 16.59
C ASP A 130 -10.73 -4.72 17.39
N LEU A 131 -10.05 -3.92 18.21
CA LEU A 131 -8.94 -4.40 19.04
C LEU A 131 -9.36 -5.45 20.08
N ALA A 132 -10.56 -5.30 20.64
CA ALA A 132 -11.09 -6.26 21.62
C ALA A 132 -11.57 -7.57 21.00
N SER A 133 -11.98 -7.57 19.73
CA SER A 133 -12.53 -8.73 19.02
C SER A 133 -11.46 -9.58 18.34
N THR A 134 -10.28 -9.05 18.12
CA THR A 134 -9.19 -9.75 17.44
C THR A 134 -8.43 -10.68 18.38
N GLY A 135 -7.98 -11.83 17.86
CA GLY A 135 -7.02 -12.71 18.56
C GLY A 135 -5.56 -12.29 18.37
N VAL A 136 -5.29 -11.15 17.72
CA VAL A 136 -3.95 -10.65 17.40
C VAL A 136 -3.58 -9.51 18.35
N ASP A 137 -2.44 -9.61 19.00
CA ASP A 137 -1.83 -8.49 19.71
C ASP A 137 -1.13 -7.57 18.70
N TRP A 138 -1.92 -6.66 18.11
CA TRP A 138 -1.44 -5.72 17.09
C TRP A 138 -0.32 -4.83 17.58
N VAL A 139 -0.36 -4.40 18.83
CA VAL A 139 0.66 -3.51 19.41
C VAL A 139 1.99 -4.24 19.48
N ALA A 140 2.01 -5.43 20.07
CA ALA A 140 3.22 -6.24 20.16
C ALA A 140 3.78 -6.61 18.78
N LEU A 141 2.91 -6.99 17.84
CA LEU A 141 3.32 -7.35 16.46
C LEU A 141 3.94 -6.14 15.76
N LEU A 142 3.29 -4.99 15.76
CA LEU A 142 3.78 -3.81 15.06
C LEU A 142 5.06 -3.24 15.69
N GLN A 143 5.22 -3.33 17.02
CA GLN A 143 6.46 -2.92 17.71
C GLN A 143 7.67 -3.77 17.31
N GLN A 144 7.47 -5.01 16.89
CA GLN A 144 8.55 -5.86 16.38
C GLN A 144 8.92 -5.51 14.93
N LYS A 145 8.01 -4.89 14.19
CA LYS A 145 8.16 -4.62 12.75
C LYS A 145 8.47 -3.17 12.41
N ALA A 146 8.20 -2.22 13.31
CA ALA A 146 8.37 -0.81 13.01
C ALA A 146 9.08 -0.03 14.12
N GLY A 147 9.95 0.89 13.71
CA GLY A 147 10.63 1.80 14.65
C GLY A 147 9.68 2.81 15.31
N ARG A 148 8.53 3.10 14.69
CA ARG A 148 7.47 3.94 15.23
C ARG A 148 6.11 3.34 14.89
N VAL A 149 5.26 3.21 15.90
CA VAL A 149 3.85 2.78 15.74
C VAL A 149 2.94 3.95 16.06
N LEU A 150 1.94 4.18 15.23
CA LEU A 150 0.92 5.22 15.36
C LEU A 150 -0.48 4.57 15.44
N PHE A 151 -1.40 5.23 16.15
CA PHE A 151 -2.79 4.82 16.33
C PHE A 151 -3.72 5.99 16.04
#